data_6a5a6864647bb3f33350491c4b08b5ff
#
_entry.id   6a5a6864647bb3f33350491c4b08b5ff
#
_cell.length_a   1.000
_cell.length_b   1.000
_cell.length_c   1.000
_cell.angle_alpha   90.00
_cell.angle_beta   90.00
_cell.angle_gamma   90.00
#
_symmetry.space_group_name_H-M   'P 1'
#
loop_
_entity.id
_entity.type
_entity.pdbx_description
1 polymer ?
#
loop_
_entity_poly.entity_id
_entity_poly.type
_entity_poly.pdbx_seq_one_letter_code
_entity_poly.pdbx_strand_id
1 'polypeptide(L)'
;MKKINNFFKIGFYSANIILITLYIFPGSILGCFLYDNCGLQPQISKDLITGDLIISSNHIYAFVLLTSLGVFSFHNTKKINFLIVYLFLLSIILELFHIIIPGREFERSDIFGNIVGVILVIFIYKIIIRYVKT
;
A
#
# COMPACT_ATOMS: atom_id res chain seq x y z
N MET A 1 22.10 -13.83 6.52
CA MET A 1 21.46 -13.08 5.43
C MET A 1 20.31 -13.81 4.73
N LYS A 2 20.42 -15.08 4.29
CA LYS A 2 19.31 -15.81 3.63
C LYS A 2 18.02 -15.91 4.49
N LYS A 3 18.12 -16.16 5.80
CA LYS A 3 16.95 -16.26 6.71
C LYS A 3 16.19 -14.95 6.83
N ILE A 4 16.91 -13.81 6.95
CA ILE A 4 16.30 -12.48 7.06
C ILE A 4 15.54 -12.12 5.77
N ASN A 5 16.13 -12.42 4.60
CA ASN A 5 15.48 -12.18 3.32
C ASN A 5 14.20 -13.01 3.13
N ASN A 6 14.20 -14.27 3.63
CA ASN A 6 12.99 -15.09 3.59
C ASN A 6 11.90 -14.56 4.51
N PHE A 7 12.24 -14.02 5.68
CA PHE A 7 11.29 -13.39 6.59
C PHE A 7 10.58 -12.21 5.91
N PHE A 8 11.33 -11.28 5.29
CA PHE A 8 10.74 -10.16 4.56
C PHE A 8 9.88 -10.61 3.37
N LYS A 9 10.27 -11.67 2.66
CA LYS A 9 9.45 -12.23 1.57
C LYS A 9 8.11 -12.76 2.08
N ILE A 10 8.13 -13.52 3.16
CA ILE A 10 6.89 -14.02 3.79
C ILE A 10 6.04 -12.83 4.21
N GLY A 11 6.64 -11.83 4.89
CA GLY A 11 5.96 -10.61 5.30
C GLY A 11 5.32 -9.86 4.11
N PHE A 12 6.07 -9.71 3.00
CA PHE A 12 5.56 -9.07 1.80
C PHE A 12 4.38 -9.81 1.18
N TYR A 13 4.48 -11.13 1.00
CA TYR A 13 3.38 -11.90 0.42
C TYR A 13 2.16 -11.95 1.33
N SER A 14 2.35 -12.09 2.65
CA SER A 14 1.27 -12.05 3.62
C SER A 14 0.57 -10.69 3.63
N ALA A 15 1.34 -9.59 3.70
CA ALA A 15 0.80 -8.24 3.65
C ALA A 15 0.06 -7.97 2.34
N ASN A 16 0.57 -8.48 1.22
CA ASN A 16 -0.08 -8.36 -0.09
C ASN A 16 -1.44 -9.05 -0.11
N ILE A 17 -1.51 -10.30 0.37
CA ILE A 17 -2.78 -11.06 0.44
C ILE A 17 -3.77 -10.34 1.37
N ILE A 18 -3.32 -9.91 2.56
CA ILE A 18 -4.16 -9.19 3.51
C ILE A 18 -4.69 -7.90 2.87
N LEU A 19 -3.81 -7.11 2.24
CA LEU A 19 -4.21 -5.86 1.60
C LEU A 19 -5.25 -6.09 0.50
N ILE A 20 -5.01 -7.03 -0.41
CA ILE A 20 -5.96 -7.38 -1.47
C ILE A 20 -7.30 -7.81 -0.86
N THR A 21 -7.29 -8.63 0.18
CA THR A 21 -8.51 -9.08 0.87
C THR A 21 -9.27 -7.90 1.47
N LEU A 22 -8.58 -6.97 2.13
CA LEU A 22 -9.18 -5.77 2.71
C LEU A 22 -9.81 -4.86 1.65
N TYR A 23 -9.18 -4.74 0.48
CA TYR A 23 -9.68 -3.91 -0.62
C TYR A 23 -10.88 -4.52 -1.34
N ILE A 24 -10.88 -5.85 -1.56
CA ILE A 24 -11.94 -6.54 -2.31
C ILE A 24 -13.16 -6.84 -1.44
N PHE A 25 -13.03 -6.80 -0.12
CA PHE A 25 -14.15 -7.11 0.77
C PHE A 25 -15.26 -6.05 0.67
N PRO A 26 -16.53 -6.45 0.54
CA PRO A 26 -17.66 -5.52 0.53
C PRO A 26 -17.78 -4.79 1.88
N GLY A 27 -17.64 -3.47 1.87
CA GLY A 27 -17.55 -2.66 3.08
C GLY A 27 -16.16 -2.71 3.73
N SER A 28 -16.09 -2.53 5.04
CA SER A 28 -14.84 -2.48 5.81
C SER A 28 -14.74 -3.65 6.79
N ILE A 29 -13.85 -4.62 6.54
CA ILE A 29 -13.55 -5.69 7.50
C ILE A 29 -13.12 -5.12 8.86
N LEU A 30 -12.27 -4.10 8.85
CA LEU A 30 -11.79 -3.46 10.08
C LEU A 30 -12.93 -2.74 10.80
N GLY A 31 -13.85 -2.11 10.06
CA GLY A 31 -15.04 -1.49 10.63
C GLY A 31 -15.99 -2.53 11.24
N CYS A 32 -16.19 -3.66 10.56
CA CYS A 32 -16.95 -4.78 11.11
C CYS A 32 -16.36 -5.26 12.44
N PHE A 33 -15.04 -5.45 12.49
CA PHE A 33 -14.35 -6.03 13.64
C PHE A 33 -14.19 -5.05 14.81
N LEU A 34 -13.90 -3.77 14.53
CA LEU A 34 -13.61 -2.78 15.57
C LEU A 34 -14.85 -2.04 16.08
N TYR A 35 -15.87 -1.89 15.23
CA TYR A 35 -17.03 -1.05 15.52
C TYR A 35 -18.37 -1.75 15.35
N ASP A 36 -18.38 -3.05 15.09
CA ASP A 36 -19.58 -3.82 14.72
C ASP A 36 -20.37 -3.16 13.56
N ASN A 37 -19.69 -2.39 12.74
CA ASN A 37 -20.28 -1.65 11.62
C ASN A 37 -19.38 -1.71 10.38
N CYS A 38 -19.77 -2.52 9.42
CA CYS A 38 -19.00 -2.72 8.19
C CYS A 38 -19.01 -1.52 7.23
N GLY A 39 -19.87 -0.54 7.46
CA GLY A 39 -19.91 0.72 6.69
C GLY A 39 -18.91 1.76 7.19
N LEU A 40 -18.31 1.57 8.37
CA LEU A 40 -17.34 2.51 8.94
C LEU A 40 -15.91 2.09 8.59
N GLN A 41 -15.11 3.02 8.10
CA GLN A 41 -13.68 2.82 7.90
C GLN A 41 -12.90 3.45 9.06
N PRO A 42 -12.08 2.68 9.81
CA PRO A 42 -11.20 3.25 10.84
C PRO A 42 -10.20 4.21 10.19
N GLN A 43 -10.07 5.42 10.72
CA GLN A 43 -9.02 6.35 10.32
C GLN A 43 -7.89 6.35 11.34
N ILE A 44 -6.65 6.14 10.87
CA ILE A 44 -5.45 6.17 11.70
C ILE A 44 -5.03 7.61 11.98
N SER A 45 -5.13 8.46 10.97
CA SER A 45 -4.87 9.90 11.08
C SER A 45 -5.73 10.69 10.10
N LYS A 46 -5.77 12.02 10.29
CA LYS A 46 -6.47 12.90 9.34
C LYS A 46 -5.81 12.85 7.97
N ASP A 47 -6.64 12.95 6.93
CA ASP A 47 -6.16 13.01 5.56
C ASP A 47 -5.35 14.28 5.30
N LEU A 48 -4.42 14.20 4.35
CA LEU A 48 -3.65 15.35 3.92
C LEU A 48 -4.45 16.15 2.92
N ILE A 49 -4.58 17.46 3.18
CA ILE A 49 -5.29 18.38 2.31
C ILE A 49 -4.29 19.38 1.75
N THR A 50 -4.19 19.44 0.41
CA THR A 50 -3.31 20.36 -0.30
C THR A 50 -4.12 21.07 -1.38
N GLY A 51 -4.62 22.28 -1.07
CA GLY A 51 -5.57 22.97 -1.94
C GLY A 51 -6.86 22.16 -2.11
N ASP A 52 -7.21 21.86 -3.35
CA ASP A 52 -8.39 21.05 -3.69
C ASP A 52 -8.11 19.52 -3.68
N LEU A 53 -6.88 19.11 -3.38
CA LEU A 53 -6.48 17.72 -3.37
C LEU A 53 -6.52 17.15 -1.96
N ILE A 54 -7.28 16.08 -1.77
CA ILE A 54 -7.32 15.28 -0.55
C ILE A 54 -6.54 14.00 -0.82
N ILE A 55 -5.65 13.62 0.12
CA ILE A 55 -4.84 12.40 0.04
C ILE A 55 -5.12 11.56 1.28
N SER A 56 -5.64 10.37 1.08
CA SER A 56 -6.03 9.46 2.15
C SER A 56 -4.81 8.94 2.93
N SER A 57 -4.76 9.24 4.22
CA SER A 57 -3.65 8.86 5.10
C SER A 57 -3.55 7.35 5.32
N ASN A 58 -4.68 6.66 5.48
CA ASN A 58 -4.73 5.21 5.66
C ASN A 58 -4.09 4.48 4.49
N HIS A 59 -4.36 4.94 3.28
CA HIS A 59 -3.84 4.39 2.03
C HIS A 59 -2.34 4.63 1.88
N ILE A 60 -1.83 5.81 2.30
CA ILE A 60 -0.39 6.07 2.39
C ILE A 60 0.28 5.03 3.27
N TYR A 61 -0.20 4.82 4.50
CA TYR A 61 0.42 3.89 5.45
C TYR A 61 0.41 2.44 4.94
N ALA A 62 -0.71 2.00 4.38
CA ALA A 62 -0.83 0.66 3.81
C ALA A 62 0.20 0.41 2.71
N PHE A 63 0.34 1.35 1.77
CA PHE A 63 1.28 1.21 0.66
C PHE A 63 2.74 1.49 1.05
N VAL A 64 3.00 2.34 2.04
CA VAL A 64 4.34 2.49 2.64
C VAL A 64 4.80 1.16 3.25
N LEU A 65 3.95 0.50 4.04
CA LEU A 65 4.26 -0.79 4.65
C LEU A 65 4.51 -1.86 3.59
N LEU A 66 3.59 -2.04 2.64
CA LEU A 66 3.70 -3.04 1.58
C LEU A 66 4.95 -2.82 0.72
N THR A 67 5.20 -1.57 0.29
CA THR A 67 6.35 -1.23 -0.54
C THR A 67 7.66 -1.44 0.20
N SER A 68 7.73 -1.08 1.48
CA SER A 68 8.91 -1.30 2.32
C SER A 68 9.25 -2.78 2.42
N LEU A 69 8.26 -3.62 2.75
CA LEU A 69 8.45 -5.09 2.80
C LEU A 69 8.91 -5.64 1.45
N GLY A 70 8.35 -5.16 0.34
CA GLY A 70 8.74 -5.54 -1.00
C GLY A 70 10.18 -5.16 -1.33
N VAL A 71 10.56 -3.91 -1.05
CA VAL A 71 11.93 -3.41 -1.28
C VAL A 71 12.94 -4.20 -0.45
N PHE A 72 12.70 -4.41 0.85
CA PHE A 72 13.58 -5.24 1.70
C PHE A 72 13.70 -6.68 1.19
N SER A 73 12.64 -7.21 0.57
CA SER A 73 12.63 -8.58 0.02
C SER A 73 13.41 -8.72 -1.27
N PHE A 74 13.42 -7.69 -2.13
CA PHE A 74 13.87 -7.80 -3.52
C PHE A 74 14.98 -6.81 -3.91
N HIS A 75 15.47 -5.93 -3.00
CA HIS A 75 16.45 -4.87 -3.30
C HIS A 75 17.74 -5.37 -3.98
N ASN A 76 18.21 -6.59 -3.64
CA ASN A 76 19.41 -7.19 -4.21
C ASN A 76 19.11 -8.17 -5.37
N THR A 77 17.95 -8.07 -5.99
CA THR A 77 17.56 -8.97 -7.08
C THR A 77 17.21 -8.21 -8.35
N LYS A 78 17.35 -8.87 -9.50
CA LYS A 78 16.89 -8.31 -10.79
C LYS A 78 15.36 -8.06 -10.83
N LYS A 79 14.62 -8.57 -9.83
CA LYS A 79 13.16 -8.44 -9.76
C LYS A 79 12.68 -7.11 -9.19
N ILE A 80 13.60 -6.24 -8.69
CA ILE A 80 13.21 -4.97 -8.06
C ILE A 80 12.42 -4.06 -9.02
N ASN A 81 12.80 -3.97 -10.29
CA ASN A 81 12.07 -3.15 -11.26
C ASN A 81 10.67 -3.70 -11.54
N PHE A 82 10.54 -5.04 -11.62
CA PHE A 82 9.24 -5.68 -11.77
C PHE A 82 8.35 -5.43 -10.54
N LEU A 83 8.92 -5.50 -9.32
CA LEU A 83 8.22 -5.17 -8.09
C LEU A 83 7.68 -3.75 -8.11
N ILE A 84 8.48 -2.78 -8.54
CA ILE A 84 8.06 -1.36 -8.60
C ILE A 84 6.86 -1.21 -9.53
N VAL A 85 6.93 -1.77 -10.75
CA VAL A 85 5.81 -1.73 -11.70
C VAL A 85 4.57 -2.41 -11.11
N TYR A 86 4.74 -3.58 -10.50
CA TYR A 86 3.66 -4.30 -9.83
C TYR A 86 2.97 -3.44 -8.77
N LEU A 87 3.73 -2.77 -7.89
CA LEU A 87 3.16 -1.95 -6.81
C LEU A 87 2.39 -0.75 -7.34
N PHE A 88 2.89 -0.09 -8.40
CA PHE A 88 2.13 0.98 -9.06
C PHE A 88 0.85 0.48 -9.71
N LEU A 89 0.89 -0.65 -10.40
CA LEU A 89 -0.32 -1.23 -10.98
C LEU A 89 -1.30 -1.65 -9.90
N LEU A 90 -0.82 -2.29 -8.84
CA LEU A 90 -1.65 -2.71 -7.71
C LEU A 90 -2.33 -1.51 -7.05
N SER A 91 -1.61 -0.40 -6.85
CA SER A 91 -2.13 0.83 -6.23
C SER A 91 -3.32 1.44 -6.98
N ILE A 92 -3.35 1.27 -8.29
CA ILE A 92 -4.43 1.79 -9.15
C ILE A 92 -5.56 0.76 -9.27
N ILE A 93 -5.19 -0.50 -9.57
CA ILE A 93 -6.17 -1.55 -9.86
C ILE A 93 -7.06 -1.84 -8.64
N LEU A 94 -6.51 -1.88 -7.44
CA LEU A 94 -7.30 -2.14 -6.24
C LEU A 94 -8.37 -1.08 -6.02
N GLU A 95 -8.06 0.19 -6.28
CA GLU A 95 -9.03 1.26 -6.13
C GLU A 95 -10.08 1.25 -7.26
N LEU A 96 -9.69 0.89 -8.48
CA LEU A 96 -10.64 0.72 -9.57
C LEU A 96 -11.65 -0.40 -9.29
N PHE A 97 -11.29 -1.43 -8.55
CA PHE A 97 -12.24 -2.47 -8.14
C PHE A 97 -13.36 -1.93 -7.25
N HIS A 98 -13.16 -0.83 -6.52
CA HIS A 98 -14.21 -0.22 -5.71
C HIS A 98 -15.41 0.27 -6.54
N ILE A 99 -15.24 0.49 -7.86
CA ILE A 99 -16.35 0.85 -8.77
C ILE A 99 -17.38 -0.28 -8.88
N ILE A 100 -16.94 -1.54 -8.73
CA ILE A 100 -17.80 -2.73 -8.94
C ILE A 100 -18.11 -3.49 -7.65
N ILE A 101 -17.42 -3.19 -6.56
CA ILE A 101 -17.62 -3.89 -5.28
C ILE A 101 -18.76 -3.23 -4.51
N PRO A 102 -19.81 -3.99 -4.11
CA PRO A 102 -20.90 -3.45 -3.31
C PRO A 102 -20.41 -2.89 -1.96
N GLY A 103 -20.93 -1.74 -1.55
CA GLY A 103 -20.56 -1.11 -0.28
C GLY A 103 -19.15 -0.48 -0.25
N ARG A 104 -18.55 -0.29 -1.41
CA ARG A 104 -17.32 0.48 -1.63
C ARG A 104 -17.61 1.64 -2.55
N GLU A 105 -16.93 2.75 -2.29
CA GLU A 105 -16.94 3.93 -3.14
C GLU A 105 -15.55 4.17 -3.70
N PHE A 106 -15.48 4.50 -4.97
CA PHE A 106 -14.24 4.90 -5.61
C PHE A 106 -13.88 6.32 -5.18
N GLU A 107 -12.72 6.48 -4.56
CA GLU A 107 -12.23 7.79 -4.12
C GLU A 107 -10.87 8.12 -4.75
N ARG A 108 -10.80 9.31 -5.37
CA ARG A 108 -9.51 9.81 -5.93
C ARG A 108 -8.45 10.01 -4.85
N SER A 109 -8.86 10.42 -3.65
CA SER A 109 -8.02 10.55 -2.45
C SER A 109 -7.25 9.27 -2.14
N ASP A 110 -7.88 8.12 -2.34
CA ASP A 110 -7.33 6.80 -2.05
C ASP A 110 -6.29 6.38 -3.10
N ILE A 111 -6.56 6.61 -4.39
CA ILE A 111 -5.53 6.42 -5.43
C ILE A 111 -4.30 7.27 -5.14
N PHE A 112 -4.49 8.56 -4.82
CA PHE A 112 -3.37 9.43 -4.51
C PHE A 112 -2.61 8.95 -3.26
N GLY A 113 -3.31 8.52 -2.21
CA GLY A 113 -2.71 7.92 -1.02
C GLY A 113 -1.86 6.70 -1.35
N ASN A 114 -2.40 5.77 -2.13
CA ASN A 114 -1.71 4.57 -2.59
C ASN A 114 -0.41 4.91 -3.35
N ILE A 115 -0.51 5.78 -4.36
CA ILE A 115 0.62 6.18 -5.21
C ILE A 115 1.68 6.92 -4.39
N VAL A 116 1.29 7.85 -3.52
CA VAL A 116 2.21 8.59 -2.65
C VAL A 116 2.97 7.64 -1.74
N GLY A 117 2.29 6.64 -1.15
CA GLY A 117 2.93 5.61 -0.33
C GLY A 117 4.02 4.84 -1.08
N VAL A 118 3.75 4.44 -2.32
CA VAL A 118 4.73 3.74 -3.19
C VAL A 118 5.91 4.67 -3.52
N ILE A 119 5.63 5.90 -3.99
CA ILE A 119 6.67 6.85 -4.41
C ILE A 119 7.61 7.19 -3.26
N LEU A 120 7.07 7.45 -2.07
CA LEU A 120 7.83 7.83 -0.89
C LEU A 120 8.90 6.78 -0.54
N VAL A 121 8.52 5.52 -0.50
CA VAL A 121 9.45 4.42 -0.19
C VAL A 121 10.49 4.22 -1.29
N ILE A 122 10.07 4.27 -2.57
CA ILE A 122 11.00 4.12 -3.69
C ILE A 122 12.00 5.28 -3.73
N PHE A 123 11.56 6.49 -3.43
CA PHE A 123 12.42 7.67 -3.37
C PHE A 123 13.48 7.52 -2.28
N ILE A 124 13.08 7.16 -1.06
CA ILE A 124 14.00 6.89 0.06
C ILE A 124 14.98 5.76 -0.31
N TYR A 125 14.48 4.68 -0.88
CA TYR A 125 15.31 3.55 -1.31
C TYR A 125 16.38 3.96 -2.34
N LYS A 126 16.02 4.77 -3.35
CA LYS A 126 16.98 5.27 -4.35
C LYS A 126 18.04 6.18 -3.73
N ILE A 127 17.65 7.01 -2.76
CA ILE A 127 18.60 7.86 -2.01
C ILE A 127 19.59 6.97 -1.27
N ILE A 128 19.12 6.02 -0.47
CA ILE A 128 19.98 5.12 0.32
C ILE A 128 20.98 4.39 -0.57
N ILE A 129 20.54 3.81 -1.70
CA ILE A 129 21.45 3.10 -2.61
C ILE A 129 22.50 4.04 -3.20
N ARG A 130 22.14 5.26 -3.52
CA ARG A 130 23.09 6.24 -4.06
C ARG A 130 24.20 6.54 -3.05
N TYR A 131 23.87 6.69 -1.77
CA TYR A 131 24.85 7.00 -0.73
C TYR A 131 25.66 5.79 -0.27
N VAL A 132 25.11 4.59 -0.31
CA VAL A 132 25.83 3.35 0.10
C VAL A 132 26.79 2.84 -0.97
N LYS A 133 26.60 3.23 -2.24
CA LYS A 133 27.48 2.85 -3.36
C LYS A 133 28.62 3.83 -3.60
N THR A 134 28.64 4.95 -2.89
CA THR A 134 29.76 5.91 -2.91
C THR A 134 30.75 5.57 -1.81
#